data_1c400c3038aa02b95bff59a0c4aeeae3
#
_entry.id   1c400c3038aa02b95bff59a0c4aeeae3
#
_cell.length_a   1.000
_cell.length_b   1.000
_cell.length_c   1.000
_cell.angle_alpha   90.00
_cell.angle_beta   90.00
_cell.angle_gamma   90.00
#
_symmetry.space_group_name_H-M   'P 1'
#
loop_
_entity.id
_entity.type
_entity.pdbx_description
1 polymer ?
#
loop_
_entity_poly.entity_id
_entity_poly.type
_entity_poly.pdbx_seq_one_letter_code
_entity_poly.pdbx_strand_id
1 'polypeptide(L)'
;MHYDAIVVGGGMVGAAAALGLAQQGFQVAVIEQEMPTPFDAASPPDLRISAIGYASVALLKELGAWQRVQQMRSAPYRRLETWEWANARVVFDAADIHLPELGFMVENRVLQLALWESLQEEERCQCYCPATPQSLQRTDGGWCLQLADGQQLTASLVIGADGANSQVRQWAGIGISGWQYRQSCMLIGVETSQPQQDVTWQQFTPSGPRAFLPLFDQWGSLVWYDSPQRIRQLQAMPLAQLDKEIAAAFPERLGAVKAFSAGSFPLVRRHAQTYIKPGLVLLGDAAHTINPLAGQGVNLGYRDVEALLDVLINARNAGEEWASERVLRRYQCRRMPDNLMMQSGMDLFYNAFSNALPPLSFARNMALMVAQRAGGLKQRALKYAIGV
;
A
#
# COMPACT_ATOMS: atom_id res chain seq x y z
N MET A 1 0.54 29.64 -12.96
CA MET A 1 0.69 29.74 -11.48
C MET A 1 1.95 28.97 -11.07
N HIS A 2 2.72 29.48 -10.12
CA HIS A 2 3.92 28.82 -9.63
C HIS A 2 3.69 28.29 -8.21
N TYR A 3 4.04 27.01 -8.00
CA TYR A 3 3.98 26.30 -6.73
C TYR A 3 5.36 25.92 -6.23
N ASP A 4 5.51 25.66 -4.94
CA ASP A 4 6.71 25.00 -4.43
C ASP A 4 6.76 23.56 -4.93
N ALA A 5 5.63 22.84 -4.83
CA ALA A 5 5.51 21.46 -5.29
C ALA A 5 4.20 21.19 -6.05
N ILE A 6 4.27 20.38 -7.11
CA ILE A 6 3.12 19.77 -7.76
C ILE A 6 3.14 18.26 -7.47
N VAL A 7 2.07 17.74 -6.87
CA VAL A 7 1.87 16.31 -6.64
C VAL A 7 0.93 15.76 -7.71
N VAL A 8 1.41 14.87 -8.54
CA VAL A 8 0.63 14.19 -9.57
C VAL A 8 0.17 12.85 -9.02
N GLY A 9 -1.14 12.69 -8.86
CA GLY A 9 -1.81 11.58 -8.22
C GLY A 9 -2.25 11.92 -6.79
N GLY A 10 -3.55 12.09 -6.59
CA GLY A 10 -4.21 12.35 -5.29
C GLY A 10 -4.67 11.07 -4.58
N GLY A 11 -4.05 9.93 -4.86
CA GLY A 11 -4.25 8.70 -4.10
C GLY A 11 -3.69 8.82 -2.67
N MET A 12 -3.80 7.74 -1.89
CA MET A 12 -3.41 7.72 -0.47
C MET A 12 -1.99 8.28 -0.21
N VAL A 13 -1.02 7.92 -1.04
CA VAL A 13 0.39 8.34 -0.87
C VAL A 13 0.60 9.78 -1.29
N GLY A 14 0.06 10.18 -2.46
CA GLY A 14 0.20 11.55 -2.96
C GLY A 14 -0.54 12.57 -2.11
N ALA A 15 -1.75 12.24 -1.65
CA ALA A 15 -2.51 13.11 -0.75
C ALA A 15 -1.79 13.30 0.60
N ALA A 16 -1.19 12.24 1.16
CA ALA A 16 -0.40 12.35 2.39
C ALA A 16 0.84 13.22 2.20
N ALA A 17 1.56 13.09 1.07
CA ALA A 17 2.72 13.91 0.76
C ALA A 17 2.34 15.39 0.59
N ALA A 18 1.25 15.67 -0.12
CA ALA A 18 0.75 17.02 -0.33
C ALA A 18 0.34 17.67 0.98
N LEU A 19 -0.42 16.95 1.81
CA LEU A 19 -0.88 17.43 3.11
C LEU A 19 0.30 17.75 4.03
N GLY A 20 1.26 16.84 4.16
CA GLY A 20 2.45 17.06 4.97
C GLY A 20 3.30 18.26 4.51
N LEU A 21 3.46 18.47 3.21
CA LEU A 21 4.16 19.65 2.68
C LEU A 21 3.37 20.94 2.95
N ALA A 22 2.07 20.96 2.71
CA ALA A 22 1.23 22.14 2.93
C ALA A 22 1.24 22.58 4.39
N GLN A 23 1.12 21.63 5.34
CA GLN A 23 1.22 21.89 6.79
C GLN A 23 2.59 22.46 7.20
N GLN A 24 3.64 22.16 6.44
CA GLN A 24 4.97 22.73 6.65
C GLN A 24 5.21 24.02 5.88
N GLY A 25 4.17 24.64 5.33
CA GLY A 25 4.20 25.97 4.72
C GLY A 25 4.65 26.00 3.26
N PHE A 26 4.67 24.86 2.56
CA PHE A 26 4.89 24.83 1.11
C PHE A 26 3.57 25.14 0.37
N GLN A 27 3.67 25.85 -0.77
CA GLN A 27 2.53 26.02 -1.69
C GLN A 27 2.45 24.80 -2.59
N VAL A 28 1.37 24.02 -2.47
CA VAL A 28 1.24 22.72 -3.12
C VAL A 28 0.05 22.69 -4.08
N ALA A 29 0.24 22.10 -5.26
CA ALA A 29 -0.85 21.71 -6.14
C ALA A 29 -0.98 20.19 -6.17
N VAL A 30 -2.20 19.66 -6.04
CA VAL A 30 -2.52 18.23 -6.21
C VAL A 30 -3.31 18.05 -7.49
N ILE A 31 -2.86 17.14 -8.35
CA ILE A 31 -3.53 16.82 -9.61
C ILE A 31 -4.11 15.41 -9.52
N GLU A 32 -5.43 15.29 -9.62
CA GLU A 32 -6.12 14.00 -9.57
C GLU A 32 -7.19 13.91 -10.67
N GLN A 33 -7.27 12.75 -11.29
CA GLN A 33 -8.18 12.52 -12.41
C GLN A 33 -9.62 12.31 -11.98
N GLU A 34 -9.82 11.64 -10.85
CA GLU A 34 -11.13 11.26 -10.35
C GLU A 34 -11.30 11.65 -8.89
N MET A 35 -12.41 12.32 -8.57
CA MET A 35 -12.76 12.58 -7.19
C MET A 35 -13.11 11.26 -6.49
N PRO A 36 -12.55 10.99 -5.30
CA PRO A 36 -12.94 9.81 -4.54
C PRO A 36 -14.44 9.84 -4.22
N THR A 37 -15.11 8.71 -4.44
CA THR A 37 -16.53 8.56 -4.15
C THR A 37 -16.81 8.82 -2.66
N PRO A 38 -17.80 9.63 -2.29
CA PRO A 38 -18.13 9.91 -0.90
C PRO A 38 -18.37 8.64 -0.08
N PHE A 39 -18.08 8.71 1.21
CA PHE A 39 -18.32 7.63 2.14
C PHE A 39 -19.81 7.45 2.42
N ASP A 40 -20.27 6.21 2.42
CA ASP A 40 -21.60 5.80 2.86
C ASP A 40 -21.47 4.71 3.91
N ALA A 41 -21.88 5.01 5.15
CA ALA A 41 -21.82 4.08 6.27
C ALA A 41 -22.69 2.83 6.08
N ALA A 42 -23.76 2.92 5.28
CA ALA A 42 -24.65 1.80 4.99
C ALA A 42 -24.13 0.89 3.87
N SER A 43 -23.13 1.33 3.11
CA SER A 43 -22.56 0.51 2.02
C SER A 43 -21.73 -0.66 2.55
N PRO A 44 -21.72 -1.81 1.85
CA PRO A 44 -20.75 -2.87 2.14
C PRO A 44 -19.32 -2.32 1.96
N PRO A 45 -18.29 -2.97 2.56
CA PRO A 45 -16.92 -2.54 2.40
C PRO A 45 -16.45 -2.60 0.95
N ASP A 46 -15.50 -1.72 0.61
CA ASP A 46 -14.83 -1.74 -0.69
C ASP A 46 -14.02 -3.02 -0.87
N LEU A 47 -13.78 -3.36 -2.14
CA LEU A 47 -12.98 -4.52 -2.47
C LEU A 47 -11.50 -4.36 -2.11
N ARG A 48 -10.97 -3.12 -2.20
CA ARG A 48 -9.57 -2.83 -1.91
C ARG A 48 -9.37 -2.42 -0.46
N ILE A 49 -8.76 -3.32 0.29
CA ILE A 49 -8.45 -3.16 1.71
C ILE A 49 -6.93 -3.13 1.88
N SER A 50 -6.44 -2.26 2.73
CA SER A 50 -5.04 -2.22 3.16
C SER A 50 -4.92 -2.52 4.66
N ALA A 51 -3.90 -3.31 5.01
CA ALA A 51 -3.47 -3.49 6.39
C ALA A 51 -2.51 -2.36 6.74
N ILE A 52 -3.00 -1.35 7.46
CA ILE A 52 -2.23 -0.16 7.84
C ILE A 52 -1.48 -0.46 9.13
N GLY A 53 -0.16 -0.53 9.06
CA GLY A 53 0.72 -0.80 10.19
C GLY A 53 0.86 0.39 11.13
N TYR A 54 1.43 0.14 12.30
CA TYR A 54 1.52 1.10 13.40
C TYR A 54 2.21 2.42 13.00
N ALA A 55 3.35 2.36 12.28
CA ALA A 55 4.04 3.58 11.82
C ALA A 55 3.20 4.41 10.84
N SER A 56 2.47 3.74 9.93
CA SER A 56 1.58 4.43 8.98
C SER A 56 0.42 5.12 9.69
N VAL A 57 -0.12 4.50 10.76
CA VAL A 57 -1.12 5.14 11.63
C VAL A 57 -0.54 6.36 12.33
N ALA A 58 0.71 6.28 12.80
CA ALA A 58 1.39 7.42 13.43
C ALA A 58 1.51 8.61 12.46
N LEU A 59 1.99 8.37 11.24
CA LEU A 59 2.03 9.40 10.19
C LEU A 59 0.65 10.02 9.92
N LEU A 60 -0.40 9.19 9.76
CA LEU A 60 -1.76 9.68 9.53
C LEU A 60 -2.31 10.49 10.71
N LYS A 61 -1.89 10.18 11.96
CA LYS A 61 -2.20 10.98 13.15
C LYS A 61 -1.49 12.33 13.13
N GLU A 62 -0.21 12.36 12.79
CA GLU A 62 0.58 13.60 12.64
C GLU A 62 -0.02 14.52 11.57
N LEU A 63 -0.49 13.95 10.46
CA LEU A 63 -1.17 14.67 9.39
C LEU A 63 -2.62 15.08 9.75
N GLY A 64 -3.16 14.67 10.90
CA GLY A 64 -4.54 14.97 11.31
C GLY A 64 -5.64 14.17 10.59
N ALA A 65 -5.26 13.23 9.70
CA ALA A 65 -6.21 12.45 8.91
C ALA A 65 -6.76 11.22 9.65
N TRP A 66 -6.05 10.68 10.66
CA TRP A 66 -6.41 9.41 11.29
C TRP A 66 -7.76 9.44 12.02
N GLN A 67 -8.11 10.57 12.66
CA GLN A 67 -9.39 10.71 13.33
C GLN A 67 -10.56 10.59 12.34
N ARG A 68 -10.40 11.14 11.12
CA ARG A 68 -11.42 11.04 10.05
C ARG A 68 -11.57 9.59 9.58
N VAL A 69 -10.47 8.85 9.46
CA VAL A 69 -10.50 7.40 9.16
C VAL A 69 -11.32 6.66 10.21
N GLN A 70 -11.10 6.94 11.50
CA GLN A 70 -11.83 6.29 12.60
C GLN A 70 -13.32 6.67 12.63
N GLN A 71 -13.66 7.89 12.25
CA GLN A 71 -15.06 8.35 12.16
C GLN A 71 -15.80 7.69 10.99
N MET A 72 -15.10 7.33 9.92
CA MET A 72 -15.67 6.54 8.84
C MET A 72 -15.68 5.06 9.23
N ARG A 73 -14.62 4.32 8.91
CA ARG A 73 -14.50 2.88 9.22
C ARG A 73 -13.05 2.43 9.33
N SER A 74 -12.74 1.65 10.37
CA SER A 74 -11.48 0.91 10.49
C SER A 74 -11.67 -0.28 11.41
N ALA A 75 -10.95 -1.38 11.17
CA ALA A 75 -11.02 -2.57 12.01
C ALA A 75 -9.62 -2.90 12.55
N PRO A 76 -9.40 -2.85 13.88
CA PRO A 76 -8.11 -3.20 14.45
C PRO A 76 -7.83 -4.69 14.31
N TYR A 77 -6.58 -5.07 14.04
CA TYR A 77 -6.14 -6.46 14.15
C TYR A 77 -4.97 -6.58 15.14
N ARG A 78 -5.04 -7.58 16.00
CA ARG A 78 -4.07 -7.79 17.08
C ARG A 78 -3.12 -8.94 16.80
N ARG A 79 -3.54 -9.89 15.96
CA ARG A 79 -2.73 -11.06 15.62
C ARG A 79 -2.64 -11.26 14.13
N LEU A 80 -1.45 -11.69 13.70
CA LEU A 80 -1.16 -12.18 12.36
C LEU A 80 -0.69 -13.62 12.48
N GLU A 81 -1.39 -14.54 11.81
CA GLU A 81 -1.02 -15.93 11.78
C GLU A 81 -0.64 -16.36 10.37
N THR A 82 0.43 -17.13 10.25
CA THR A 82 0.84 -17.69 8.96
C THR A 82 1.29 -19.13 9.11
N TRP A 83 0.92 -20.00 8.16
CA TRP A 83 1.28 -21.41 8.17
C TRP A 83 1.20 -22.02 6.77
N GLU A 84 1.84 -23.16 6.59
CA GLU A 84 1.60 -24.10 5.49
C GLU A 84 1.00 -25.39 6.05
N TRP A 85 1.72 -26.10 6.95
CA TRP A 85 1.18 -27.24 7.70
C TRP A 85 0.53 -26.77 9.00
N ALA A 86 -0.53 -27.42 9.41
CA ALA A 86 -1.30 -27.04 10.60
C ALA A 86 -0.44 -26.92 11.87
N ASN A 87 0.61 -27.74 11.99
CA ASN A 87 1.56 -27.73 13.11
C ASN A 87 2.75 -26.81 12.91
N ALA A 88 2.91 -26.17 11.76
CA ALA A 88 4.01 -25.24 11.45
C ALA A 88 3.47 -23.80 11.34
N ARG A 89 2.80 -23.33 12.39
CA ARG A 89 2.19 -22.00 12.47
C ARG A 89 3.10 -20.99 13.17
N VAL A 90 3.23 -19.81 12.58
CA VAL A 90 3.85 -18.64 13.21
C VAL A 90 2.75 -17.66 13.56
N VAL A 91 2.74 -17.21 14.81
CA VAL A 91 1.79 -16.23 15.34
C VAL A 91 2.56 -15.00 15.78
N PHE A 92 2.18 -13.85 15.26
CA PHE A 92 2.63 -12.55 15.71
C PHE A 92 1.48 -11.90 16.48
N ASP A 93 1.75 -11.54 17.72
CA ASP A 93 0.77 -10.93 18.62
C ASP A 93 1.24 -9.54 19.03
N ALA A 94 0.35 -8.57 19.05
CA ALA A 94 0.63 -7.21 19.50
C ALA A 94 1.12 -7.18 20.95
N ALA A 95 0.60 -8.08 21.80
CA ALA A 95 1.01 -8.21 23.19
C ALA A 95 2.50 -8.60 23.34
N ASP A 96 3.08 -9.37 22.39
CA ASP A 96 4.49 -9.75 22.39
C ASP A 96 5.44 -8.54 22.33
N ILE A 97 4.94 -7.40 21.84
CA ILE A 97 5.70 -6.15 21.68
C ILE A 97 5.08 -4.97 22.44
N HIS A 98 4.16 -5.25 23.37
CA HIS A 98 3.49 -4.27 24.23
C HIS A 98 2.68 -3.20 23.48
N LEU A 99 2.05 -3.57 22.36
CA LEU A 99 1.13 -2.72 21.62
C LEU A 99 -0.32 -3.19 21.78
N PRO A 100 -1.31 -2.29 21.70
CA PRO A 100 -2.72 -2.64 21.75
C PRO A 100 -3.20 -3.38 20.51
N GLU A 101 -2.62 -3.06 19.33
CA GLU A 101 -2.89 -3.69 18.03
C GLU A 101 -1.64 -3.67 17.14
N LEU A 102 -1.59 -4.53 16.12
CA LEU A 102 -0.54 -4.51 15.10
C LEU A 102 -0.82 -3.45 14.01
N GLY A 103 -2.08 -3.08 13.86
CA GLY A 103 -2.55 -2.11 12.88
C GLY A 103 -4.05 -2.22 12.64
N PHE A 104 -4.49 -1.67 11.53
CA PHE A 104 -5.90 -1.59 11.17
C PHE A 104 -6.13 -2.04 9.73
N MET A 105 -7.21 -2.78 9.50
CA MET A 105 -7.73 -3.01 8.15
C MET A 105 -8.60 -1.82 7.78
N VAL A 106 -8.26 -1.15 6.68
CA VAL A 106 -8.94 0.06 6.21
C VAL A 106 -9.16 -0.02 4.71
N GLU A 107 -10.32 0.40 4.27
CA GLU A 107 -10.64 0.57 2.85
C GLU A 107 -9.74 1.67 2.25
N ASN A 108 -9.19 1.43 1.06
CA ASN A 108 -8.30 2.40 0.42
C ASN A 108 -9.00 3.73 0.16
N ARG A 109 -10.29 3.69 -0.19
CA ARG A 109 -11.12 4.88 -0.38
C ARG A 109 -11.28 5.68 0.91
N VAL A 110 -11.47 5.02 2.06
CA VAL A 110 -11.59 5.70 3.36
C VAL A 110 -10.29 6.44 3.70
N LEU A 111 -9.13 5.83 3.46
CA LEU A 111 -7.84 6.51 3.64
C LEU A 111 -7.69 7.73 2.73
N GLN A 112 -8.06 7.57 1.46
CA GLN A 112 -8.00 8.66 0.48
C GLN A 112 -8.95 9.80 0.86
N LEU A 113 -10.20 9.51 1.20
CA LEU A 113 -11.19 10.52 1.61
C LEU A 113 -10.75 11.29 2.85
N ALA A 114 -10.27 10.59 3.89
CA ALA A 114 -9.79 11.23 5.10
C ALA A 114 -8.64 12.24 4.83
N LEU A 115 -7.72 11.87 3.94
CA LEU A 115 -6.64 12.75 3.51
C LEU A 115 -7.17 13.92 2.66
N TRP A 116 -8.12 13.68 1.76
CA TRP A 116 -8.72 14.72 0.93
C TRP A 116 -9.52 15.73 1.74
N GLU A 117 -10.30 15.29 2.72
CA GLU A 117 -10.99 16.19 3.64
C GLU A 117 -10.01 17.10 4.41
N SER A 118 -8.85 16.53 4.84
CA SER A 118 -7.81 17.33 5.47
C SER A 118 -7.11 18.28 4.50
N LEU A 119 -6.90 17.88 3.24
CA LEU A 119 -6.33 18.74 2.20
C LEU A 119 -7.22 19.94 1.85
N GLN A 120 -8.54 19.76 1.87
CA GLN A 120 -9.49 20.84 1.58
C GLN A 120 -9.51 21.93 2.65
N GLU A 121 -9.05 21.64 3.85
CA GLU A 121 -8.92 22.60 4.95
C GLU A 121 -7.58 23.36 4.93
N GLU A 122 -6.60 22.91 4.09
CA GLU A 122 -5.29 23.51 4.01
C GLU A 122 -5.22 24.65 2.99
N GLU A 123 -5.10 25.88 3.45
CA GLU A 123 -5.03 27.09 2.60
C GLU A 123 -3.86 27.08 1.60
N ARG A 124 -2.79 26.33 1.91
CA ARG A 124 -1.59 26.21 1.08
C ARG A 124 -1.65 25.07 0.06
N CYS A 125 -2.76 24.37 0.00
CA CYS A 125 -2.96 23.28 -0.94
C CYS A 125 -4.10 23.61 -1.91
N GLN A 126 -3.80 23.58 -3.21
CA GLN A 126 -4.82 23.69 -4.25
C GLN A 126 -5.02 22.34 -4.94
N CYS A 127 -6.23 21.79 -4.84
CA CYS A 127 -6.60 20.56 -5.50
C CYS A 127 -7.21 20.84 -6.87
N TYR A 128 -6.62 20.25 -7.90
CA TYR A 128 -7.13 20.20 -9.27
C TYR A 128 -7.74 18.81 -9.48
N CYS A 129 -9.07 18.72 -9.35
CA CYS A 129 -9.82 17.45 -9.51
C CYS A 129 -11.25 17.76 -9.94
N PRO A 130 -11.75 17.20 -11.06
CA PRO A 130 -11.00 16.29 -11.95
C PRO A 130 -10.02 17.06 -12.85
N ALA A 131 -8.75 16.57 -12.95
CA ALA A 131 -7.75 17.13 -13.85
C ALA A 131 -6.82 16.03 -14.39
N THR A 132 -6.61 16.03 -15.69
CA THR A 132 -5.76 15.03 -16.35
C THR A 132 -4.44 15.66 -16.76
N PRO A 133 -3.31 15.18 -16.25
CA PRO A 133 -2.00 15.62 -16.72
C PRO A 133 -1.76 15.14 -18.14
N GLN A 134 -1.22 16.02 -19.00
CA GLN A 134 -0.98 15.74 -20.42
C GLN A 134 0.50 15.65 -20.77
N SER A 135 1.32 16.53 -20.24
CA SER A 135 2.77 16.52 -20.45
C SER A 135 3.51 17.19 -19.31
N LEU A 136 4.77 16.82 -19.13
CA LEU A 136 5.68 17.38 -18.14
C LEU A 136 6.99 17.75 -18.83
N GLN A 137 7.39 19.02 -18.71
CA GLN A 137 8.60 19.56 -19.33
C GLN A 137 9.47 20.28 -18.31
N ARG A 138 10.77 20.10 -18.44
CA ARG A 138 11.73 20.84 -17.63
C ARG A 138 11.90 22.26 -18.15
N THR A 139 11.98 23.23 -17.24
CA THR A 139 12.23 24.64 -17.51
C THR A 139 13.43 25.12 -16.68
N ASP A 140 13.91 26.34 -16.92
CA ASP A 140 15.00 26.93 -16.16
C ASP A 140 14.67 27.10 -14.67
N GLY A 141 13.38 27.30 -14.33
CA GLY A 141 12.89 27.48 -12.96
C GLY A 141 12.31 26.23 -12.29
N GLY A 142 12.46 25.04 -12.88
CA GLY A 142 11.89 23.79 -12.35
C GLY A 142 11.18 22.97 -13.42
N TRP A 143 9.90 22.67 -13.21
CA TRP A 143 9.07 21.88 -14.11
C TRP A 143 7.78 22.59 -14.47
N CYS A 144 7.31 22.38 -15.69
CA CYS A 144 6.01 22.83 -16.18
C CYS A 144 5.15 21.62 -16.50
N LEU A 145 4.03 21.47 -15.79
CA LEU A 145 3.00 20.48 -16.03
C LEU A 145 1.88 21.11 -16.85
N GLN A 146 1.54 20.50 -17.99
CA GLN A 146 0.39 20.88 -18.78
C GLN A 146 -0.78 19.92 -18.50
N LEU A 147 -1.95 20.48 -18.24
CA LEU A 147 -3.20 19.74 -18.09
C LEU A 147 -3.95 19.63 -19.43
N ALA A 148 -4.86 18.67 -19.52
CA ALA A 148 -5.62 18.40 -20.75
C ALA A 148 -6.55 19.56 -21.18
N ASP A 149 -6.94 20.43 -20.25
CA ASP A 149 -7.72 21.66 -20.51
C ASP A 149 -6.86 22.82 -21.04
N GLY A 150 -5.55 22.61 -21.20
CA GLY A 150 -4.58 23.60 -21.67
C GLY A 150 -3.95 24.43 -20.55
N GLN A 151 -4.39 24.29 -19.30
CA GLN A 151 -3.79 24.99 -18.16
C GLN A 151 -2.35 24.53 -17.92
N GLN A 152 -1.45 25.47 -17.58
CA GLN A 152 -0.06 25.20 -17.28
C GLN A 152 0.24 25.58 -15.82
N LEU A 153 0.85 24.65 -15.11
CA LEU A 153 1.30 24.80 -13.73
C LEU A 153 2.81 24.62 -13.67
N THR A 154 3.50 25.50 -12.93
CA THR A 154 4.95 25.40 -12.76
C THR A 154 5.29 25.15 -11.31
N ALA A 155 6.36 24.41 -11.04
CA ALA A 155 6.85 24.17 -9.69
C ALA A 155 8.36 23.93 -9.65
N SER A 156 8.94 24.20 -8.49
CA SER A 156 10.33 23.85 -8.19
C SER A 156 10.52 22.34 -8.06
N LEU A 157 9.49 21.64 -7.52
CA LEU A 157 9.48 20.18 -7.34
C LEU A 157 8.22 19.56 -7.95
N VAL A 158 8.38 18.45 -8.68
CA VAL A 158 7.28 17.58 -9.07
C VAL A 158 7.39 16.26 -8.33
N ILE A 159 6.28 15.83 -7.73
CA ILE A 159 6.16 14.56 -7.00
C ILE A 159 5.24 13.64 -7.82
N GLY A 160 5.81 12.57 -8.36
CA GLY A 160 5.06 11.52 -9.05
C GLY A 160 4.55 10.49 -8.05
N ALA A 161 3.24 10.52 -7.77
CA ALA A 161 2.51 9.58 -6.93
C ALA A 161 1.33 8.94 -7.70
N ASP A 162 1.43 8.88 -9.02
CA ASP A 162 0.43 8.51 -10.01
C ASP A 162 0.39 7.00 -10.29
N GLY A 163 0.82 6.18 -9.33
CA GLY A 163 0.65 4.74 -9.31
C GLY A 163 1.59 3.96 -10.23
N ALA A 164 1.34 2.66 -10.34
CA ALA A 164 2.23 1.70 -10.99
C ALA A 164 2.51 1.99 -12.48
N ASN A 165 1.58 2.66 -13.17
CA ASN A 165 1.71 3.06 -14.57
C ASN A 165 2.12 4.54 -14.74
N SER A 166 2.81 5.09 -13.76
CA SER A 166 3.20 6.50 -13.65
C SER A 166 3.61 7.14 -14.98
N GLN A 167 2.88 8.18 -15.36
CA GLN A 167 3.21 9.03 -16.49
C GLN A 167 4.35 9.98 -16.14
N VAL A 168 4.40 10.49 -14.90
CA VAL A 168 5.49 11.32 -14.41
C VAL A 168 6.83 10.61 -14.57
N ARG A 169 6.90 9.33 -14.17
CA ARG A 169 8.09 8.49 -14.36
C ARG A 169 8.49 8.40 -15.83
N GLN A 170 7.52 8.17 -16.73
CA GLN A 170 7.77 8.05 -18.16
C GLN A 170 8.25 9.36 -18.75
N TRP A 171 7.61 10.49 -18.46
CA TRP A 171 8.03 11.82 -18.94
C TRP A 171 9.40 12.22 -18.41
N ALA A 172 9.76 11.81 -17.21
CA ALA A 172 11.08 12.01 -16.63
C ALA A 172 12.17 11.11 -17.23
N GLY A 173 11.82 10.20 -18.15
CA GLY A 173 12.76 9.25 -18.75
C GLY A 173 13.34 8.27 -17.74
N ILE A 174 12.58 7.91 -16.67
CA ILE A 174 13.03 6.97 -15.65
C ILE A 174 12.55 5.56 -16.03
N GLY A 175 13.52 4.67 -16.30
CA GLY A 175 13.27 3.28 -16.61
C GLY A 175 12.79 2.47 -15.38
N ILE A 176 12.15 1.33 -15.63
CA ILE A 176 11.74 0.36 -14.62
C ILE A 176 12.37 -1.01 -14.88
N SER A 177 12.69 -1.72 -13.80
CA SER A 177 13.02 -3.14 -13.80
C SER A 177 11.92 -3.91 -13.09
N GLY A 178 11.56 -5.09 -13.59
CA GLY A 178 10.51 -5.87 -12.96
C GLY A 178 10.06 -7.05 -13.78
N TRP A 179 9.09 -7.78 -13.25
CA TRP A 179 8.47 -8.93 -13.89
C TRP A 179 7.05 -9.14 -13.42
N GLN A 180 6.31 -9.94 -14.15
CA GLN A 180 5.02 -10.45 -13.73
C GLN A 180 5.21 -11.83 -13.12
N TYR A 181 4.60 -12.06 -11.96
CA TYR A 181 4.59 -13.38 -11.33
C TYR A 181 3.71 -14.38 -12.11
N ARG A 182 3.94 -15.66 -11.84
CA ARG A 182 3.16 -16.75 -12.48
C ARG A 182 1.72 -16.86 -11.95
N GLN A 183 1.40 -16.17 -10.87
CA GLN A 183 0.10 -16.17 -10.23
C GLN A 183 -0.61 -14.84 -10.43
N SER A 184 -1.93 -14.88 -10.27
CA SER A 184 -2.79 -13.70 -10.14
C SER A 184 -3.43 -13.71 -8.76
N CYS A 185 -3.89 -12.55 -8.32
CA CYS A 185 -4.61 -12.37 -7.07
C CYS A 185 -6.08 -12.09 -7.34
N MET A 186 -6.95 -12.70 -6.57
CA MET A 186 -8.37 -12.36 -6.49
C MET A 186 -8.69 -11.88 -5.07
N LEU A 187 -9.31 -10.72 -4.97
CA LEU A 187 -9.89 -10.20 -3.75
C LEU A 187 -11.38 -10.53 -3.76
N ILE A 188 -11.92 -10.95 -2.61
CA ILE A 188 -13.33 -11.30 -2.48
C ILE A 188 -13.82 -10.67 -1.17
N GLY A 189 -14.80 -9.77 -1.29
CA GLY A 189 -15.52 -9.25 -0.13
C GLY A 189 -16.55 -10.28 0.33
N VAL A 190 -16.53 -10.62 1.62
CA VAL A 190 -17.41 -11.62 2.21
C VAL A 190 -18.09 -11.13 3.47
N GLU A 191 -19.31 -11.58 3.69
CA GLU A 191 -19.99 -11.58 4.98
C GLU A 191 -19.75 -12.93 5.67
N THR A 192 -19.30 -12.92 6.93
CA THR A 192 -19.02 -14.14 7.70
C THR A 192 -20.14 -14.43 8.68
N SER A 193 -20.32 -15.70 9.03
CA SER A 193 -21.25 -16.12 10.10
C SER A 193 -20.69 -15.91 11.52
N GLN A 194 -19.43 -15.47 11.63
CA GLN A 194 -18.76 -15.25 12.90
C GLN A 194 -18.83 -13.76 13.30
N PRO A 195 -18.79 -13.44 14.60
CA PRO A 195 -18.68 -12.05 15.06
C PRO A 195 -17.35 -11.43 14.58
N GLN A 196 -17.23 -10.13 14.76
CA GLN A 196 -16.01 -9.40 14.42
C GLN A 196 -14.77 -10.09 15.00
N GLN A 197 -13.74 -10.25 14.14
CA GLN A 197 -12.49 -10.88 14.48
C GLN A 197 -11.36 -9.86 14.50
N ASP A 198 -10.31 -10.13 15.25
CA ASP A 198 -9.09 -9.31 15.35
C ASP A 198 -7.83 -10.07 14.91
N VAL A 199 -8.02 -11.20 14.24
CA VAL A 199 -6.94 -12.06 13.73
C VAL A 199 -6.95 -12.08 12.22
N THR A 200 -5.91 -11.51 11.60
CA THR A 200 -5.63 -11.76 10.19
C THR A 200 -4.79 -13.02 10.04
N TRP A 201 -5.05 -13.79 9.01
CA TRP A 201 -4.28 -15.01 8.79
C TRP A 201 -4.01 -15.29 7.32
N GLN A 202 -2.95 -16.03 7.07
CA GLN A 202 -2.52 -16.45 5.75
C GLN A 202 -2.06 -17.90 5.76
N GLN A 203 -2.69 -18.75 4.97
CA GLN A 203 -2.26 -20.11 4.70
C GLN A 203 -1.51 -20.17 3.38
N PHE A 204 -0.30 -20.67 3.41
CA PHE A 204 0.46 -20.97 2.19
C PHE A 204 0.00 -22.30 1.60
N THR A 205 -0.22 -22.30 0.29
CA THR A 205 -0.50 -23.50 -0.49
C THR A 205 0.39 -23.53 -1.72
N PRO A 206 0.62 -24.69 -2.36
CA PRO A 206 1.43 -24.75 -3.59
C PRO A 206 0.94 -23.91 -4.74
N SER A 207 -0.39 -23.67 -4.82
CA SER A 207 -1.01 -22.79 -5.82
C SER A 207 -0.91 -21.30 -5.46
N GLY A 208 -0.55 -20.98 -4.21
CA GLY A 208 -0.41 -19.63 -3.68
C GLY A 208 -1.11 -19.45 -2.33
N PRO A 209 -0.90 -18.31 -1.67
CA PRO A 209 -1.52 -18.03 -0.38
C PRO A 209 -3.03 -17.85 -0.46
N ARG A 210 -3.69 -18.22 0.64
CA ARG A 210 -5.07 -17.92 0.98
C ARG A 210 -5.06 -17.09 2.25
N ALA A 211 -5.61 -15.88 2.23
CA ALA A 211 -5.62 -15.03 3.40
C ALA A 211 -7.01 -14.51 3.72
N PHE A 212 -7.22 -14.18 4.98
CA PHE A 212 -8.40 -13.53 5.52
C PHE A 212 -7.99 -12.25 6.24
N LEU A 213 -8.64 -11.15 5.87
CA LEU A 213 -8.51 -9.84 6.49
C LEU A 213 -9.84 -9.53 7.19
N PRO A 214 -9.88 -9.52 8.53
CA PRO A 214 -11.10 -9.16 9.26
C PRO A 214 -11.41 -7.69 9.07
N LEU A 215 -12.66 -7.37 8.80
CA LEU A 215 -13.17 -6.01 8.73
C LEU A 215 -14.09 -5.71 9.91
N PHE A 216 -14.81 -4.61 9.87
CA PHE A 216 -15.80 -4.25 10.87
C PHE A 216 -17.00 -5.24 10.83
N ASP A 217 -17.72 -5.36 11.94
CA ASP A 217 -18.87 -6.22 12.11
C ASP A 217 -18.61 -7.67 11.65
N GLN A 218 -19.40 -8.17 10.72
CA GLN A 218 -19.30 -9.53 10.15
C GLN A 218 -18.61 -9.54 8.77
N TRP A 219 -18.03 -8.39 8.35
CA TRP A 219 -17.38 -8.30 7.06
C TRP A 219 -15.94 -8.82 7.09
N GLY A 220 -15.48 -9.31 5.95
CA GLY A 220 -14.09 -9.72 5.74
C GLY A 220 -13.69 -9.60 4.29
N SER A 221 -12.40 -9.61 4.05
CA SER A 221 -11.81 -9.68 2.72
C SER A 221 -10.96 -10.94 2.60
N LEU A 222 -11.23 -11.75 1.59
CA LEU A 222 -10.41 -12.90 1.23
C LEU A 222 -9.43 -12.53 0.14
N VAL A 223 -8.21 -13.03 0.29
CA VAL A 223 -7.15 -12.89 -0.71
C VAL A 223 -6.81 -14.28 -1.23
N TRP A 224 -7.04 -14.51 -2.51
CA TRP A 224 -6.83 -15.79 -3.17
C TRP A 224 -5.80 -15.67 -4.28
N TYR A 225 -4.62 -16.28 -4.10
CA TYR A 225 -3.63 -16.40 -5.17
C TYR A 225 -3.76 -17.74 -5.84
N ASP A 226 -3.74 -17.72 -7.17
CA ASP A 226 -3.74 -18.95 -7.98
C ASP A 226 -3.21 -18.65 -9.40
N SER A 227 -3.16 -19.68 -10.25
CA SER A 227 -2.84 -19.51 -11.66
C SER A 227 -3.78 -18.50 -12.33
N PRO A 228 -3.31 -17.72 -13.33
CA PRO A 228 -4.16 -16.75 -14.03
C PRO A 228 -5.40 -17.40 -14.66
N GLN A 229 -5.28 -18.68 -15.10
CA GLN A 229 -6.41 -19.42 -15.65
C GLN A 229 -7.46 -19.70 -14.58
N ARG A 230 -7.04 -20.16 -13.40
CA ARG A 230 -7.97 -20.46 -12.30
C ARG A 230 -8.65 -19.19 -11.79
N ILE A 231 -7.91 -18.09 -11.65
CA ILE A 231 -8.47 -16.81 -11.21
C ILE A 231 -9.52 -16.29 -12.22
N ARG A 232 -9.25 -16.37 -13.53
CA ARG A 232 -10.28 -16.02 -14.53
C ARG A 232 -11.52 -16.88 -14.44
N GLN A 233 -11.38 -18.19 -14.20
CA GLN A 233 -12.53 -19.10 -13.99
C GLN A 233 -13.35 -18.67 -12.79
N LEU A 234 -12.70 -18.42 -11.64
CA LEU A 234 -13.38 -17.99 -10.40
C LEU A 234 -14.10 -16.64 -10.60
N GLN A 235 -13.47 -15.69 -11.27
CA GLN A 235 -14.05 -14.37 -11.52
C GLN A 235 -15.28 -14.41 -12.45
N ALA A 236 -15.33 -15.39 -13.35
CA ALA A 236 -16.47 -15.58 -14.26
C ALA A 236 -17.66 -16.30 -13.61
N MET A 237 -17.51 -16.84 -12.40
CA MET A 237 -18.57 -17.57 -11.70
C MET A 237 -19.59 -16.63 -11.05
N PRO A 238 -20.87 -17.04 -10.98
CA PRO A 238 -21.83 -16.39 -10.09
C PRO A 238 -21.37 -16.48 -8.62
N LEU A 239 -21.65 -15.46 -7.82
CA LEU A 239 -21.22 -15.40 -6.40
C LEU A 239 -21.63 -16.64 -5.60
N ALA A 240 -22.84 -17.17 -5.80
CA ALA A 240 -23.30 -18.38 -5.10
C ALA A 240 -22.50 -19.65 -5.46
N GLN A 241 -21.86 -19.68 -6.64
CA GLN A 241 -20.93 -20.75 -6.99
C GLN A 241 -19.54 -20.47 -6.41
N LEU A 242 -19.13 -19.21 -6.36
CA LEU A 242 -17.89 -18.79 -5.73
C LEU A 242 -17.88 -19.15 -4.23
N ASP A 243 -19.01 -19.05 -3.52
CA ASP A 243 -19.13 -19.47 -2.10
C ASP A 243 -18.74 -20.94 -1.91
N LYS A 244 -19.15 -21.81 -2.84
CA LYS A 244 -18.79 -23.25 -2.79
C LYS A 244 -17.29 -23.47 -3.03
N GLU A 245 -16.71 -22.71 -3.95
CA GLU A 245 -15.27 -22.76 -4.24
C GLU A 245 -14.45 -22.25 -3.04
N ILE A 246 -14.93 -21.20 -2.37
CA ILE A 246 -14.31 -20.67 -1.14
C ILE A 246 -14.35 -21.75 -0.05
N ALA A 247 -15.50 -22.37 0.20
CA ALA A 247 -15.65 -23.42 1.21
C ALA A 247 -14.74 -24.63 0.96
N ALA A 248 -14.47 -24.97 -0.32
CA ALA A 248 -13.56 -26.06 -0.69
C ALA A 248 -12.06 -25.69 -0.62
N ALA A 249 -11.71 -24.41 -0.82
CA ALA A 249 -10.31 -23.98 -0.97
C ALA A 249 -9.72 -23.35 0.28
N PHE A 250 -10.53 -22.74 1.13
CA PHE A 250 -10.07 -22.08 2.36
C PHE A 250 -10.14 -23.03 3.56
N PRO A 251 -9.32 -22.78 4.60
CA PRO A 251 -9.32 -23.62 5.80
C PRO A 251 -10.67 -23.53 6.54
N GLU A 252 -11.08 -24.62 7.19
CA GLU A 252 -12.35 -24.74 7.94
C GLU A 252 -12.56 -23.63 8.98
N ARG A 253 -11.47 -23.05 9.51
CA ARG A 253 -11.54 -21.94 10.46
C ARG A 253 -12.24 -20.69 9.90
N LEU A 254 -12.33 -20.54 8.58
CA LEU A 254 -13.07 -19.44 7.94
C LEU A 254 -14.57 -19.51 8.27
N GLY A 255 -15.10 -20.73 8.41
CA GLY A 255 -16.53 -20.94 8.59
C GLY A 255 -17.34 -20.66 7.33
N ALA A 256 -18.64 -20.51 7.49
CA ALA A 256 -19.53 -20.17 6.39
C ALA A 256 -19.40 -18.69 6.03
N VAL A 257 -19.28 -18.40 4.75
CA VAL A 257 -19.19 -17.05 4.20
C VAL A 257 -20.11 -16.89 3.01
N LYS A 258 -20.51 -15.63 2.75
CA LYS A 258 -21.27 -15.23 1.58
C LYS A 258 -20.51 -14.11 0.85
N ALA A 259 -20.08 -14.37 -0.37
CA ALA A 259 -19.42 -13.39 -1.20
C ALA A 259 -20.44 -12.35 -1.71
N PHE A 260 -20.04 -11.06 -1.68
CA PHE A 260 -20.84 -9.96 -2.22
C PHE A 260 -20.13 -9.19 -3.32
N SER A 261 -18.80 -9.26 -3.37
CA SER A 261 -17.99 -8.62 -4.41
C SER A 261 -16.72 -9.41 -4.69
N ALA A 262 -16.20 -9.32 -5.90
CA ALA A 262 -14.95 -9.98 -6.28
C ALA A 262 -14.25 -9.22 -7.41
N GLY A 263 -12.93 -9.24 -7.40
CA GLY A 263 -12.11 -8.65 -8.46
C GLY A 263 -10.72 -9.23 -8.47
N SER A 264 -10.06 -9.24 -9.63
CA SER A 264 -8.74 -9.83 -9.75
C SER A 264 -7.75 -8.91 -10.45
N PHE A 265 -6.47 -9.14 -10.20
CA PHE A 265 -5.38 -8.43 -10.85
C PHE A 265 -4.14 -9.32 -10.98
N PRO A 266 -3.29 -9.07 -12.00
CA PRO A 266 -2.02 -9.75 -12.12
C PRO A 266 -1.07 -9.29 -11.02
N LEU A 267 -0.25 -10.21 -10.52
CA LEU A 267 0.81 -9.88 -9.58
C LEU A 267 2.04 -9.41 -10.36
N VAL A 268 2.49 -8.20 -10.05
CA VAL A 268 3.61 -7.55 -10.73
C VAL A 268 4.59 -7.00 -9.72
N ARG A 269 5.88 -7.18 -9.96
CA ARG A 269 6.94 -6.45 -9.29
C ARG A 269 7.51 -5.41 -10.25
N ARG A 270 7.64 -4.17 -9.80
CA ARG A 270 8.29 -3.08 -10.53
C ARG A 270 9.17 -2.28 -9.60
N HIS A 271 10.30 -1.81 -10.11
CA HIS A 271 11.22 -0.94 -9.39
C HIS A 271 11.81 0.08 -10.35
N ALA A 272 11.67 1.36 -10.04
CA ALA A 272 12.26 2.43 -10.83
C ALA A 272 13.78 2.42 -10.68
N GLN A 273 14.51 2.62 -11.78
CA GLN A 273 15.98 2.62 -11.79
C GLN A 273 16.58 3.77 -10.98
N THR A 274 15.83 4.85 -10.81
CA THR A 274 16.11 5.95 -9.90
C THR A 274 14.78 6.51 -9.40
N TYR A 275 14.75 7.04 -8.17
CA TYR A 275 13.54 7.68 -7.61
C TYR A 275 13.52 9.18 -7.84
N ILE A 276 14.60 9.74 -8.37
CA ILE A 276 14.75 11.19 -8.47
C ILE A 276 15.29 11.63 -9.84
N LYS A 277 15.01 12.87 -10.18
CA LYS A 277 15.70 13.72 -11.15
C LYS A 277 15.83 15.11 -10.52
N PRO A 278 16.64 16.02 -11.06
CA PRO A 278 16.67 17.39 -10.55
C PRO A 278 15.26 18.01 -10.52
N GLY A 279 14.77 18.37 -9.33
CA GLY A 279 13.41 18.90 -9.12
C GLY A 279 12.26 17.91 -9.33
N LEU A 280 12.54 16.59 -9.30
CA LEU A 280 11.49 15.57 -9.45
C LEU A 280 11.78 14.37 -8.55
N VAL A 281 10.72 13.82 -7.92
CA VAL A 281 10.78 12.64 -7.07
C VAL A 281 9.57 11.72 -7.30
N LEU A 282 9.78 10.41 -7.17
CA LEU A 282 8.72 9.38 -7.27
C LEU A 282 8.45 8.80 -5.88
N LEU A 283 7.17 8.53 -5.58
CA LEU A 283 6.69 7.93 -4.34
C LEU A 283 5.78 6.71 -4.61
N GLY A 284 5.78 5.76 -3.67
CA GLY A 284 4.88 4.62 -3.70
C GLY A 284 4.98 3.81 -4.99
N ASP A 285 3.85 3.41 -5.54
CA ASP A 285 3.79 2.54 -6.72
C ASP A 285 4.40 3.18 -7.99
N ALA A 286 4.53 4.50 -8.04
CA ALA A 286 5.25 5.18 -9.13
C ALA A 286 6.75 4.86 -9.10
N ALA A 287 7.32 4.66 -7.92
CA ALA A 287 8.71 4.27 -7.70
C ALA A 287 8.89 2.74 -7.60
N HIS A 288 7.99 2.04 -6.92
CA HIS A 288 8.13 0.61 -6.62
C HIS A 288 6.76 -0.06 -6.41
N THR A 289 6.46 -1.07 -7.19
CA THR A 289 5.30 -1.94 -6.98
C THR A 289 5.76 -3.27 -6.41
N ILE A 290 5.17 -3.69 -5.31
CA ILE A 290 5.51 -4.95 -4.65
C ILE A 290 4.40 -5.98 -4.81
N ASN A 291 4.75 -7.26 -4.60
CA ASN A 291 3.74 -8.30 -4.40
C ASN A 291 2.95 -7.98 -3.12
N PRO A 292 1.62 -7.86 -3.18
CA PRO A 292 0.79 -7.42 -2.04
C PRO A 292 0.64 -8.48 -0.92
N LEU A 293 1.61 -9.40 -0.77
CA LEU A 293 1.69 -10.29 0.38
C LEU A 293 1.61 -9.46 1.67
N ALA A 294 0.64 -9.75 2.53
CA ALA A 294 0.38 -9.05 3.79
C ALA A 294 0.01 -7.55 3.67
N GLY A 295 -0.45 -7.07 2.51
CA GLY A 295 -0.97 -5.69 2.36
C GLY A 295 0.03 -4.56 2.59
N GLN A 296 1.34 -4.77 2.34
CA GLN A 296 2.42 -3.84 2.67
C GLN A 296 2.60 -2.66 1.69
N GLY A 297 1.96 -2.66 0.51
CA GLY A 297 2.22 -1.67 -0.54
C GLY A 297 2.05 -0.21 -0.07
N VAL A 298 0.93 0.10 0.54
CA VAL A 298 0.62 1.44 1.05
C VAL A 298 1.55 1.85 2.19
N ASN A 299 1.92 0.92 3.09
CA ASN A 299 2.83 1.22 4.19
C ASN A 299 4.22 1.64 3.71
N LEU A 300 4.73 1.02 2.64
CA LEU A 300 6.00 1.45 2.02
C LEU A 300 5.87 2.85 1.41
N GLY A 301 4.74 3.15 0.77
CA GLY A 301 4.45 4.49 0.26
C GLY A 301 4.40 5.55 1.36
N TYR A 302 3.81 5.26 2.50
CA TYR A 302 3.81 6.17 3.66
C TYR A 302 5.20 6.37 4.26
N ARG A 303 6.04 5.33 4.31
CA ARG A 303 7.46 5.49 4.67
C ARG A 303 8.23 6.36 3.67
N ASP A 304 7.86 6.31 2.38
CA ASP A 304 8.44 7.21 1.38
C ASP A 304 8.03 8.66 1.67
N VAL A 305 6.76 8.90 2.01
CA VAL A 305 6.25 10.23 2.39
C VAL A 305 7.00 10.76 3.59
N GLU A 306 7.08 10.01 4.68
CA GLU A 306 7.80 10.39 5.89
C GLU A 306 9.26 10.77 5.59
N ALA A 307 9.96 9.92 4.85
CA ALA A 307 11.36 10.17 4.49
C ALA A 307 11.54 11.40 3.58
N LEU A 308 10.60 11.63 2.65
CA LEU A 308 10.65 12.81 1.78
C LEU A 308 10.39 14.09 2.58
N LEU A 309 9.36 14.11 3.43
CA LEU A 309 9.04 15.24 4.30
C LEU A 309 10.23 15.61 5.18
N ASP A 310 10.83 14.63 5.87
CA ASP A 310 12.03 14.84 6.69
C ASP A 310 13.16 15.51 5.90
N VAL A 311 13.45 15.02 4.70
CA VAL A 311 14.55 15.51 3.87
C VAL A 311 14.29 16.93 3.39
N LEU A 312 13.07 17.23 2.90
CA LEU A 312 12.74 18.55 2.35
C LEU A 312 12.64 19.62 3.43
N ILE A 313 12.00 19.28 4.57
CA ILE A 313 11.83 20.22 5.69
C ILE A 313 13.19 20.58 6.30
N ASN A 314 14.03 19.56 6.56
CA ASN A 314 15.36 19.80 7.12
C ASN A 314 16.24 20.62 6.17
N ALA A 315 16.20 20.36 4.86
CA ALA A 315 16.95 21.13 3.87
C ALA A 315 16.48 22.59 3.80
N ARG A 316 15.16 22.82 3.79
CA ARG A 316 14.57 24.17 3.79
C ARG A 316 14.95 24.95 5.05
N ASN A 317 14.87 24.32 6.22
CA ASN A 317 15.23 24.93 7.50
C ASN A 317 16.75 25.27 7.59
N ALA A 318 17.57 24.48 6.90
CA ALA A 318 19.00 24.73 6.78
C ALA A 318 19.38 25.77 5.70
N GLY A 319 18.40 26.36 5.00
CA GLY A 319 18.64 27.31 3.90
C GLY A 319 19.24 26.67 2.65
N GLU A 320 19.11 25.35 2.49
CA GLU A 320 19.60 24.65 1.29
C GLU A 320 18.59 24.82 0.14
N GLU A 321 19.06 24.63 -1.08
CA GLU A 321 18.21 24.48 -2.27
C GLU A 321 17.49 23.12 -2.18
N TRP A 322 16.36 23.10 -1.47
CA TRP A 322 15.64 21.91 -1.01
C TRP A 322 15.13 21.02 -2.17
N ALA A 323 14.83 21.57 -3.35
CA ALA A 323 14.43 20.83 -4.54
C ALA A 323 15.63 20.33 -5.38
N SER A 324 16.87 20.60 -4.95
CA SER A 324 18.07 20.19 -5.68
C SER A 324 18.24 18.67 -5.70
N GLU A 325 18.87 18.15 -6.76
CA GLU A 325 19.18 16.71 -6.85
C GLU A 325 20.02 16.24 -5.65
N ARG A 326 20.92 17.09 -5.12
CA ARG A 326 21.73 16.77 -3.95
C ARG A 326 20.88 16.47 -2.72
N VAL A 327 19.84 17.24 -2.49
CA VAL A 327 18.91 17.04 -1.37
C VAL A 327 18.03 15.82 -1.63
N LEU A 328 17.43 15.71 -2.82
CA LEU A 328 16.57 14.57 -3.18
C LEU A 328 17.32 13.23 -3.14
N ARG A 329 18.63 13.24 -3.39
CA ARG A 329 19.47 12.03 -3.27
C ARG A 329 19.49 11.47 -1.85
N ARG A 330 19.34 12.30 -0.80
CA ARG A 330 19.21 11.81 0.60
C ARG A 330 17.97 10.94 0.77
N TYR A 331 16.84 11.36 0.19
CA TYR A 331 15.62 10.56 0.14
C TYR A 331 15.85 9.23 -0.58
N GLN A 332 16.40 9.26 -1.78
CA GLN A 332 16.66 8.04 -2.55
C GLN A 332 17.59 7.08 -1.81
N CYS A 333 18.69 7.56 -1.22
CA CYS A 333 19.63 6.74 -0.45
C CYS A 333 18.98 6.10 0.79
N ARG A 334 18.00 6.75 1.39
CA ARG A 334 17.24 6.20 2.54
C ARG A 334 16.22 5.16 2.09
N ARG A 335 15.47 5.42 1.01
CA ARG A 335 14.30 4.61 0.65
C ARG A 335 14.58 3.48 -0.33
N MET A 336 15.41 3.70 -1.34
CA MET A 336 15.64 2.72 -2.40
C MET A 336 16.22 1.39 -1.88
N PRO A 337 17.23 1.37 -1.00
CA PRO A 337 17.73 0.12 -0.43
C PRO A 337 16.70 -0.61 0.44
N ASP A 338 15.93 0.13 1.25
CA ASP A 338 14.89 -0.44 2.13
C ASP A 338 13.76 -1.08 1.29
N ASN A 339 13.28 -0.39 0.25
CA ASN A 339 12.27 -0.90 -0.66
C ASN A 339 12.77 -2.13 -1.45
N LEU A 340 14.04 -2.13 -1.90
CA LEU A 340 14.65 -3.30 -2.55
C LEU A 340 14.77 -4.49 -1.61
N MET A 341 15.15 -4.26 -0.36
CA MET A 341 15.24 -5.31 0.66
C MET A 341 13.85 -5.91 0.93
N MET A 342 12.82 -5.08 1.09
CA MET A 342 11.44 -5.54 1.28
C MET A 342 10.94 -6.34 0.07
N GLN A 343 11.14 -5.84 -1.15
CA GLN A 343 10.78 -6.56 -2.37
C GLN A 343 11.50 -7.92 -2.46
N SER A 344 12.80 -7.95 -2.18
CA SER A 344 13.59 -9.19 -2.22
C SER A 344 13.13 -10.20 -1.16
N GLY A 345 12.75 -9.71 0.01
CA GLY A 345 12.13 -10.54 1.06
C GLY A 345 10.81 -11.16 0.58
N MET A 346 9.92 -10.36 -0.03
CA MET A 346 8.65 -10.86 -0.58
C MET A 346 8.87 -11.86 -1.71
N ASP A 347 9.86 -11.62 -2.60
CA ASP A 347 10.23 -12.56 -3.66
C ASP A 347 10.75 -13.89 -3.10
N LEU A 348 11.58 -13.83 -2.06
CA LEU A 348 12.09 -15.03 -1.39
C LEU A 348 10.94 -15.84 -0.79
N PHE A 349 10.01 -15.19 -0.07
CA PHE A 349 8.82 -15.85 0.45
C PHE A 349 7.95 -16.43 -0.66
N TYR A 350 7.68 -15.66 -1.71
CA TYR A 350 6.92 -16.14 -2.85
C TYR A 350 7.56 -17.41 -3.45
N ASN A 351 8.84 -17.38 -3.77
CA ASN A 351 9.55 -18.52 -4.36
C ASN A 351 9.64 -19.72 -3.40
N ALA A 352 9.85 -19.47 -2.11
CA ALA A 352 9.92 -20.51 -1.11
C ALA A 352 8.60 -21.27 -0.94
N PHE A 353 7.44 -20.57 -1.02
CA PHE A 353 6.13 -21.16 -0.74
C PHE A 353 5.30 -21.50 -1.99
N SER A 354 5.72 -21.10 -3.20
CA SER A 354 5.00 -21.36 -4.46
C SER A 354 5.48 -22.61 -5.19
N ASN A 355 5.79 -23.69 -4.46
CA ASN A 355 6.19 -24.97 -5.04
C ASN A 355 5.74 -26.15 -4.17
N ALA A 356 5.62 -27.32 -4.79
CA ALA A 356 5.18 -28.57 -4.15
C ALA A 356 6.34 -29.56 -3.90
N LEU A 357 7.61 -29.13 -3.98
CA LEU A 357 8.76 -30.02 -3.83
C LEU A 357 8.88 -30.51 -2.37
N PRO A 358 8.74 -31.83 -2.07
CA PRO A 358 8.67 -32.33 -0.72
C PRO A 358 9.87 -31.94 0.17
N PRO A 359 11.15 -31.97 -0.30
CA PRO A 359 12.27 -31.54 0.53
C PRO A 359 12.20 -30.07 0.93
N LEU A 360 11.78 -29.21 0.00
CA LEU A 360 11.64 -27.76 0.27
C LEU A 360 10.43 -27.49 1.19
N SER A 361 9.32 -28.23 1.00
CA SER A 361 8.16 -28.13 1.89
C SER A 361 8.56 -28.51 3.33
N PHE A 362 9.28 -29.59 3.52
CA PHE A 362 9.79 -29.96 4.85
C PHE A 362 10.70 -28.88 5.44
N ALA A 363 11.69 -28.41 4.68
CA ALA A 363 12.64 -27.42 5.16
C ALA A 363 11.98 -26.10 5.57
N ARG A 364 11.02 -25.57 4.76
CA ARG A 364 10.33 -24.32 5.08
C ARG A 364 9.37 -24.44 6.26
N ASN A 365 8.70 -25.59 6.43
CA ASN A 365 7.84 -25.82 7.59
C ASN A 365 8.69 -25.97 8.88
N MET A 366 9.87 -26.63 8.81
CA MET A 366 10.81 -26.62 9.93
C MET A 366 11.29 -25.21 10.24
N ALA A 367 11.57 -24.38 9.23
CA ALA A 367 11.94 -22.97 9.43
C ALA A 367 10.82 -22.17 10.10
N LEU A 368 9.55 -22.37 9.74
CA LEU A 368 8.41 -21.76 10.41
C LEU A 368 8.33 -22.20 11.88
N MET A 369 8.50 -23.48 12.19
CA MET A 369 8.51 -23.98 13.57
C MET A 369 9.65 -23.38 14.40
N VAL A 370 10.83 -23.20 13.81
CA VAL A 370 11.96 -22.53 14.48
C VAL A 370 11.65 -21.02 14.65
N ALA A 371 11.13 -20.38 13.64
CA ALA A 371 10.74 -18.97 13.68
C ALA A 371 9.72 -18.67 14.79
N GLN A 372 8.73 -19.57 14.99
CA GLN A 372 7.77 -19.44 16.09
C GLN A 372 8.46 -19.43 17.47
N ARG A 373 9.57 -20.15 17.62
CA ARG A 373 10.33 -20.25 18.88
C ARG A 373 11.47 -19.23 18.96
N ALA A 374 11.68 -18.41 17.96
CA ALA A 374 12.85 -17.52 17.86
C ALA A 374 12.78 -16.26 18.78
N GLY A 375 11.78 -16.13 19.64
CA GLY A 375 11.68 -15.09 20.67
C GLY A 375 11.99 -13.68 20.17
N GLY A 376 13.09 -13.11 20.62
CA GLY A 376 13.49 -11.73 20.27
C GLY A 376 13.74 -11.48 18.78
N LEU A 377 14.13 -12.47 17.98
CA LEU A 377 14.26 -12.31 16.53
C LEU A 377 12.88 -12.17 15.87
N LYS A 378 11.91 -12.97 16.32
CA LYS A 378 10.52 -12.86 15.86
C LYS A 378 9.95 -11.47 16.17
N GLN A 379 10.19 -10.95 17.38
CA GLN A 379 9.76 -9.60 17.79
C GLN A 379 10.42 -8.51 16.94
N ARG A 380 11.73 -8.62 16.64
CA ARG A 380 12.43 -7.67 15.76
C ARG A 380 11.87 -7.69 14.34
N ALA A 381 11.60 -8.87 13.78
CA ALA A 381 10.97 -9.00 12.47
C ALA A 381 9.58 -8.38 12.44
N LEU A 382 8.78 -8.59 13.50
CA LEU A 382 7.45 -7.98 13.64
C LEU A 382 7.56 -6.46 13.71
N LYS A 383 8.42 -5.91 14.57
CA LYS A 383 8.66 -4.46 14.70
C LYS A 383 9.05 -3.85 13.36
N TYR A 384 9.99 -4.45 12.65
CA TYR A 384 10.38 -3.99 11.32
C TYR A 384 9.20 -3.99 10.33
N ALA A 385 8.38 -5.04 10.34
CA ALA A 385 7.22 -5.15 9.44
C ALA A 385 6.18 -4.06 9.68
N ILE A 386 5.88 -3.71 10.93
CA ILE A 386 4.92 -2.67 11.31
C ILE A 386 5.54 -1.26 11.43
N GLY A 387 6.88 -1.16 11.31
CA GLY A 387 7.61 0.11 11.25
C GLY A 387 7.99 0.72 12.60
N VAL A 388 8.19 -0.09 13.68
CA VAL A 388 8.60 0.36 15.03
C VAL A 388 9.92 -0.25 15.46
#